data_5f2de24c1bb41aa930aa28a58581138f
#
_entry.id   5f2de24c1bb41aa930aa28a58581138f
#
_cell.length_a   1.000
_cell.length_b   1.000
_cell.length_c   1.000
_cell.angle_alpha   90.00
_cell.angle_beta   90.00
_cell.angle_gamma   90.00
#
_symmetry.space_group_name_H-M   'P 1'
#
loop_
_entity.id
_entity.type
_entity.pdbx_description
1 polymer ?
#
loop_
_entity_poly.entity_id
_entity_poly.type
_entity_poly.pdbx_seq_one_letter_code
_entity_poly.pdbx_strand_id
1 'polypeptide(L)'
;MLNRPDEIRAFTMLAISYIGEPVQVGALQSAVLSAGLFDVTDYIAAYDSLVRDGLIETSRDGKNEICVLTQKAHSILPELGGFIPESILDEALRNAWRYYESLSAGVEYKTVLCDEKDGVSTLKTGVYVNSKPLCEVTLNFETRAEALRAKTNCETRPQAVTNAVIAAITGDVNYMI
;
A
#
# COMPACT_ATOMS: atom_id res chain seq x y z
N MET A 1 13.70 -5.69 -4.16
CA MET A 1 12.78 -5.12 -5.15
C MET A 1 12.49 -6.18 -6.19
N LEU A 2 11.21 -6.43 -6.48
CA LEU A 2 10.79 -7.31 -7.57
C LEU A 2 10.91 -6.51 -8.87
N ASN A 3 11.62 -7.07 -9.85
CA ASN A 3 11.88 -6.37 -11.12
C ASN A 3 11.32 -7.11 -12.33
N ARG A 4 10.82 -8.33 -12.13
CA ARG A 4 10.26 -9.14 -13.21
C ARG A 4 8.74 -9.05 -13.19
N PRO A 5 8.09 -8.79 -14.33
CA PRO A 5 6.64 -8.72 -14.42
C PRO A 5 5.92 -9.95 -13.81
N ASP A 6 6.48 -11.15 -14.00
CA ASP A 6 5.90 -12.38 -13.47
C ASP A 6 5.95 -12.45 -11.93
N GLU A 7 7.00 -11.90 -11.31
CA GLU A 7 7.10 -11.81 -9.85
C GLU A 7 6.03 -10.87 -9.26
N ILE A 8 5.78 -9.74 -9.93
CA ILE A 8 4.77 -8.76 -9.52
C ILE A 8 3.37 -9.34 -9.69
N ARG A 9 3.11 -10.03 -10.79
CA ARG A 9 1.86 -10.76 -11.05
C ARG A 9 1.62 -11.83 -9.97
N ALA A 10 2.64 -12.65 -9.68
CA ALA A 10 2.58 -13.68 -8.66
C ALA A 10 2.28 -13.06 -7.29
N PHE A 11 3.00 -12.01 -6.89
CA PHE A 11 2.75 -11.32 -5.62
C PHE A 11 1.33 -10.75 -5.54
N THR A 12 0.84 -10.12 -6.60
CA THR A 12 -0.52 -9.56 -6.63
C THR A 12 -1.59 -10.64 -6.41
N MET A 13 -1.49 -11.79 -7.09
CA MET A 13 -2.43 -12.90 -6.89
C MET A 13 -2.32 -13.50 -5.49
N LEU A 14 -1.10 -13.70 -4.97
CA LEU A 14 -0.88 -14.19 -3.61
C LEU A 14 -1.43 -13.22 -2.57
N ALA A 15 -1.30 -11.90 -2.77
CA ALA A 15 -1.87 -10.90 -1.89
C ALA A 15 -3.40 -10.94 -1.87
N ILE A 16 -4.06 -11.06 -3.04
CA ILE A 16 -5.53 -11.22 -3.11
C ILE A 16 -5.96 -12.45 -2.33
N SER A 17 -5.33 -13.60 -2.56
CA SER A 17 -5.63 -14.84 -1.85
C SER A 17 -5.40 -14.74 -0.34
N TYR A 18 -4.34 -14.05 0.08
CA TYR A 18 -3.98 -13.90 1.49
C TYR A 18 -4.92 -12.95 2.25
N ILE A 19 -5.35 -11.87 1.60
CA ILE A 19 -6.31 -10.89 2.15
C ILE A 19 -7.68 -11.54 2.32
N GLY A 20 -8.09 -12.40 1.39
CA GLY A 20 -9.41 -13.03 1.35
C GLY A 20 -10.37 -12.29 0.40
N GLU A 21 -11.00 -13.03 -0.50
CA GLU A 21 -11.89 -12.53 -1.56
C GLU A 21 -13.32 -12.31 -1.08
N PRO A 22 -14.05 -11.32 -1.62
CA PRO A 22 -13.64 -10.34 -2.63
C PRO A 22 -12.82 -9.18 -2.04
N VAL A 23 -11.90 -8.63 -2.84
CA VAL A 23 -11.00 -7.53 -2.44
C VAL A 23 -11.35 -6.25 -3.17
N GLN A 24 -11.42 -5.12 -2.46
CA GLN A 24 -11.62 -3.81 -3.08
C GLN A 24 -10.37 -3.38 -3.86
N VAL A 25 -10.50 -3.06 -5.16
CA VAL A 25 -9.37 -2.81 -6.08
C VAL A 25 -8.49 -1.66 -5.62
N GLY A 26 -9.07 -0.52 -5.21
CA GLY A 26 -8.29 0.62 -4.74
C GLY A 26 -7.54 0.35 -3.43
N ALA A 27 -8.15 -0.42 -2.51
CA ALA A 27 -7.51 -0.83 -1.28
C ALA A 27 -6.41 -1.87 -1.52
N LEU A 28 -6.62 -2.81 -2.45
CA LEU A 28 -5.61 -3.77 -2.89
C LEU A 28 -4.37 -3.07 -3.46
N GLN A 29 -4.56 -2.12 -4.37
CA GLN A 29 -3.45 -1.34 -4.92
C GLN A 29 -2.61 -0.70 -3.81
N SER A 30 -3.26 0.00 -2.89
CA SER A 30 -2.57 0.65 -1.78
C SER A 30 -1.85 -0.35 -0.87
N ALA A 31 -2.50 -1.48 -0.58
CA ALA A 31 -1.94 -2.53 0.26
C ALA A 31 -0.71 -3.20 -0.37
N VAL A 32 -0.79 -3.53 -1.65
CA VAL A 32 0.30 -4.19 -2.39
C VAL A 32 1.49 -3.25 -2.54
N LEU A 33 1.25 -1.97 -2.84
CA LEU A 33 2.31 -0.95 -2.93
C LEU A 33 2.96 -0.64 -1.58
N SER A 34 2.23 -0.78 -0.47
CA SER A 34 2.79 -0.58 0.88
C SER A 34 3.93 -1.53 1.22
N ALA A 35 4.00 -2.69 0.57
CA ALA A 35 5.11 -3.64 0.71
C ALA A 35 6.45 -3.09 0.17
N GLY A 36 6.43 -2.04 -0.68
CA GLY A 36 7.62 -1.38 -1.20
C GLY A 36 8.49 -2.24 -2.13
N LEU A 37 7.88 -3.26 -2.74
CA LEU A 37 8.60 -4.22 -3.60
C LEU A 37 8.72 -3.78 -5.05
N PHE A 38 7.84 -2.91 -5.54
CA PHE A 38 7.78 -2.39 -6.91
C PHE A 38 7.01 -1.07 -6.92
N ASP A 39 7.02 -0.37 -8.04
CA ASP A 39 6.33 0.92 -8.17
C ASP A 39 4.87 0.78 -8.68
N VAL A 40 4.16 1.90 -8.71
CA VAL A 40 2.75 1.95 -9.14
C VAL A 40 2.58 1.60 -10.62
N THR A 41 3.53 1.95 -11.46
CA THR A 41 3.46 1.70 -12.91
C THR A 41 3.56 0.21 -13.19
N ASP A 42 4.51 -0.45 -12.52
CA ASP A 42 4.70 -1.89 -12.61
C ASP A 42 3.46 -2.65 -12.09
N TYR A 43 2.87 -2.19 -10.98
CA TYR A 43 1.63 -2.75 -10.45
C TYR A 43 0.48 -2.67 -11.47
N ILE A 44 0.24 -1.48 -12.03
CA ILE A 44 -0.85 -1.28 -13.00
C ILE A 44 -0.67 -2.22 -14.20
N ALA A 45 0.53 -2.29 -14.77
CA ALA A 45 0.83 -3.18 -15.90
C ALA A 45 0.59 -4.66 -15.55
N ALA A 46 1.00 -5.09 -14.36
CA ALA A 46 0.79 -6.46 -13.88
C ALA A 46 -0.69 -6.75 -13.65
N TYR A 47 -1.42 -5.86 -12.99
CA TYR A 47 -2.86 -6.01 -12.72
C TYR A 47 -3.68 -6.08 -14.01
N ASP A 48 -3.47 -5.15 -14.95
CA ASP A 48 -4.14 -5.14 -16.24
C ASP A 48 -3.88 -6.43 -17.04
N SER A 49 -2.65 -6.95 -16.96
CA SER A 49 -2.29 -8.22 -17.58
C SER A 49 -3.05 -9.40 -16.92
N LEU A 50 -3.18 -9.42 -15.58
CA LEU A 50 -3.92 -10.48 -14.87
C LEU A 50 -5.41 -10.48 -15.25
N VAL A 51 -6.02 -9.30 -15.39
CA VAL A 51 -7.42 -9.16 -15.85
C VAL A 51 -7.54 -9.62 -17.30
N ARG A 52 -6.66 -9.19 -18.20
CA ARG A 52 -6.65 -9.57 -19.61
C ARG A 52 -6.49 -11.08 -19.82
N ASP A 53 -5.66 -11.72 -18.99
CA ASP A 53 -5.39 -13.15 -19.05
C ASP A 53 -6.50 -13.99 -18.38
N GLY A 54 -7.53 -13.34 -17.83
CA GLY A 54 -8.64 -13.98 -17.16
C GLY A 54 -8.24 -14.69 -15.87
N LEU A 55 -7.28 -14.13 -15.15
CA LEU A 55 -6.84 -14.59 -13.82
C LEU A 55 -7.53 -13.81 -12.70
N ILE A 56 -7.93 -12.58 -12.98
CA ILE A 56 -8.72 -11.72 -12.09
C ILE A 56 -10.01 -11.34 -12.80
N GLU A 57 -11.13 -11.44 -12.10
CA GLU A 57 -12.41 -10.87 -12.50
C GLU A 57 -12.73 -9.67 -11.64
N THR A 58 -13.25 -8.61 -12.27
CA THR A 58 -13.68 -7.40 -11.59
C THR A 58 -15.18 -7.23 -11.68
N SER A 59 -15.80 -6.75 -10.60
CA SER A 59 -17.21 -6.42 -10.54
C SER A 59 -17.42 -5.17 -9.70
N ARG A 60 -18.66 -4.64 -9.66
CA ARG A 60 -18.99 -3.49 -8.84
C ARG A 60 -19.87 -3.90 -7.67
N ASP A 61 -19.48 -3.48 -6.48
CA ASP A 61 -20.28 -3.54 -5.27
C ASP A 61 -20.57 -2.11 -4.79
N GLY A 62 -21.77 -1.63 -5.11
CA GLY A 62 -22.15 -0.24 -4.85
C GLY A 62 -21.26 0.75 -5.61
N LYS A 63 -20.48 1.54 -4.87
CA LYS A 63 -19.53 2.53 -5.43
C LYS A 63 -18.12 1.96 -5.62
N ASN A 64 -17.87 0.77 -5.08
CA ASN A 64 -16.55 0.18 -5.06
C ASN A 64 -16.39 -0.82 -6.21
N GLU A 65 -15.22 -0.81 -6.81
CA GLU A 65 -14.79 -1.88 -7.69
C GLU A 65 -14.11 -2.95 -6.83
N ILE A 66 -14.56 -4.19 -6.97
CA ILE A 66 -14.02 -5.35 -6.28
C ILE A 66 -13.43 -6.33 -7.29
N CYS A 67 -12.46 -7.11 -6.85
CA CYS A 67 -11.86 -8.17 -7.64
C CYS A 67 -11.83 -9.50 -6.88
N VAL A 68 -11.87 -10.56 -7.67
CA VAL A 68 -11.73 -11.96 -7.22
C VAL A 68 -10.78 -12.70 -8.14
N LEU A 69 -10.12 -13.73 -7.62
CA LEU A 69 -9.35 -14.66 -8.43
C LEU A 69 -10.30 -15.62 -9.16
N THR A 70 -10.00 -15.92 -10.41
CA THR A 70 -10.75 -16.93 -11.16
C THR A 70 -10.35 -18.34 -10.74
N GLN A 71 -11.15 -19.35 -11.10
CA GLN A 71 -10.78 -20.75 -10.89
C GLN A 71 -9.43 -21.09 -11.55
N LYS A 72 -9.13 -20.49 -12.69
CA LYS A 72 -7.83 -20.62 -13.38
C LYS A 72 -6.69 -20.09 -12.51
N ALA A 73 -6.87 -18.94 -11.86
CA ALA A 73 -5.88 -18.39 -10.96
C ALA A 73 -5.68 -19.27 -9.72
N HIS A 74 -6.76 -19.76 -9.11
CA HIS A 74 -6.67 -20.65 -7.97
C HIS A 74 -5.90 -21.95 -8.27
N SER A 75 -5.98 -22.46 -9.50
CA SER A 75 -5.26 -23.69 -9.88
C SER A 75 -3.75 -23.52 -9.95
N ILE A 76 -3.25 -22.29 -10.17
CA ILE A 76 -1.82 -21.98 -10.27
C ILE A 76 -1.22 -21.38 -8.99
N LEU A 77 -2.05 -20.92 -8.05
CA LEU A 77 -1.59 -20.30 -6.79
C LEU A 77 -0.50 -21.11 -6.06
N PRO A 78 -0.63 -22.47 -5.92
CA PRO A 78 0.38 -23.24 -5.19
C PRO A 78 1.78 -23.18 -5.78
N GLU A 79 1.90 -22.88 -7.09
CA GLU A 79 3.16 -22.82 -7.80
C GLU A 79 3.81 -21.42 -7.72
N LEU A 80 3.02 -20.40 -7.37
CA LEU A 80 3.48 -19.01 -7.42
C LEU A 80 4.48 -18.65 -6.32
N GLY A 81 4.42 -19.32 -5.18
CA GLY A 81 5.36 -19.08 -4.07
C GLY A 81 6.83 -19.25 -4.46
N GLY A 82 7.14 -20.09 -5.47
CA GLY A 82 8.49 -20.31 -5.97
C GLY A 82 9.09 -19.14 -6.78
N PHE A 83 8.27 -18.15 -7.17
CA PHE A 83 8.74 -16.98 -7.93
C PHE A 83 9.39 -15.90 -7.03
N ILE A 84 9.11 -15.91 -5.74
CA ILE A 84 9.55 -14.88 -4.78
C ILE A 84 10.25 -15.59 -3.62
N PRO A 85 11.41 -15.09 -3.15
CA PRO A 85 12.07 -15.63 -1.97
C PRO A 85 11.12 -15.63 -0.76
N GLU A 86 11.00 -16.76 -0.07
CA GLU A 86 10.05 -16.96 1.03
C GLU A 86 10.22 -15.92 2.14
N SER A 87 11.46 -15.55 2.46
CA SER A 87 11.79 -14.53 3.47
C SER A 87 11.22 -13.14 3.16
N ILE A 88 11.04 -12.82 1.86
CA ILE A 88 10.45 -11.55 1.42
C ILE A 88 8.94 -11.69 1.31
N LEU A 89 8.46 -12.82 0.80
CA LEU A 89 7.05 -13.06 0.52
C LEU A 89 6.19 -12.99 1.79
N ASP A 90 6.58 -13.69 2.84
CA ASP A 90 5.80 -13.76 4.08
C ASP A 90 5.65 -12.41 4.76
N GLU A 91 6.75 -11.64 4.83
CA GLU A 91 6.71 -10.30 5.41
C GLU A 91 5.86 -9.35 4.57
N ALA A 92 6.04 -9.38 3.25
CA ALA A 92 5.30 -8.52 2.33
C ALA A 92 3.80 -8.81 2.33
N LEU A 93 3.39 -10.09 2.38
CA LEU A 93 1.98 -10.48 2.46
C LEU A 93 1.35 -10.04 3.78
N ARG A 94 2.03 -10.23 4.92
CA ARG A 94 1.55 -9.73 6.21
C ARG A 94 1.40 -8.21 6.23
N ASN A 95 2.34 -7.48 5.64
CA ASN A 95 2.27 -6.03 5.57
C ASN A 95 1.12 -5.56 4.67
N ALA A 96 0.94 -6.17 3.50
CA ALA A 96 -0.17 -5.88 2.60
C ALA A 96 -1.53 -6.17 3.28
N TRP A 97 -1.66 -7.29 3.97
CA TRP A 97 -2.89 -7.64 4.69
C TRP A 97 -3.20 -6.65 5.81
N ARG A 98 -2.22 -6.33 6.67
CA ARG A 98 -2.41 -5.35 7.77
C ARG A 98 -2.84 -3.99 7.23
N TYR A 99 -2.22 -3.55 6.12
CA TYR A 99 -2.56 -2.29 5.50
C TYR A 99 -3.98 -2.31 4.93
N TYR A 100 -4.36 -3.39 4.25
CA TYR A 100 -5.73 -3.59 3.74
C TYR A 100 -6.77 -3.56 4.86
N GLU A 101 -6.54 -4.29 5.96
CA GLU A 101 -7.40 -4.28 7.13
C GLU A 101 -7.55 -2.89 7.73
N SER A 102 -6.48 -2.10 7.80
CA SER A 102 -6.53 -0.74 8.30
C SER A 102 -7.40 0.17 7.42
N LEU A 103 -7.32 0.04 6.10
CA LEU A 103 -8.17 0.78 5.17
C LEU A 103 -9.63 0.37 5.31
N SER A 104 -9.91 -0.92 5.44
CA SER A 104 -11.26 -1.47 5.64
C SER A 104 -11.87 -1.01 6.95
N ALA A 105 -11.06 -0.78 7.98
CA ALA A 105 -11.49 -0.20 9.27
C ALA A 105 -11.72 1.32 9.21
N GLY A 106 -11.66 1.94 8.04
CA GLY A 106 -11.86 3.38 7.86
C GLY A 106 -10.63 4.22 8.24
N VAL A 107 -9.46 3.62 8.25
CA VAL A 107 -8.19 4.33 8.43
C VAL A 107 -7.76 4.95 7.10
N GLU A 108 -7.54 6.25 7.11
CA GLU A 108 -7.09 7.02 5.96
C GLU A 108 -5.74 7.67 6.28
N TYR A 109 -4.78 7.55 5.35
CA TYR A 109 -3.52 8.27 5.42
C TYR A 109 -3.58 9.45 4.44
N LYS A 110 -3.30 10.64 4.92
CA LYS A 110 -3.33 11.87 4.10
C LYS A 110 -1.99 12.57 4.19
N THR A 111 -1.44 12.94 3.03
CA THR A 111 -0.21 13.73 2.93
C THR A 111 -0.45 14.89 1.97
N VAL A 112 -0.24 16.11 2.45
CA VAL A 112 -0.45 17.36 1.68
C VAL A 112 0.81 18.20 1.78
N LEU A 113 1.31 18.66 0.63
CA LEU A 113 2.40 19.62 0.53
C LEU A 113 1.82 20.97 0.12
N CYS A 114 2.10 21.98 0.92
CA CYS A 114 1.74 23.38 0.64
C CYS A 114 3.03 24.20 0.48
N ASP A 115 3.10 25.00 -0.56
CA ASP A 115 4.16 25.98 -0.70
C ASP A 115 3.69 27.32 -0.10
N GLU A 116 4.43 27.87 0.83
CA GLU A 116 4.14 29.16 1.43
C GLU A 116 4.82 30.30 0.67
N LYS A 117 4.30 31.54 0.84
CA LYS A 117 4.77 32.70 0.08
C LYS A 117 6.23 33.09 0.34
N ASP A 118 6.79 32.60 1.45
CA ASP A 118 8.17 32.97 1.89
C ASP A 118 9.21 31.90 1.50
N GLY A 119 8.89 31.01 0.54
CA GLY A 119 9.81 29.97 0.06
C GLY A 119 9.92 28.75 0.96
N VAL A 120 9.17 28.71 2.05
CA VAL A 120 9.07 27.53 2.93
C VAL A 120 8.04 26.57 2.38
N SER A 121 8.38 25.29 2.32
CA SER A 121 7.44 24.22 1.95
C SER A 121 6.94 23.50 3.20
N THR A 122 5.63 23.52 3.42
CA THR A 122 4.99 22.88 4.58
C THR A 122 4.36 21.54 4.18
N LEU A 123 4.83 20.46 4.78
CA LEU A 123 4.26 19.12 4.63
C LEU A 123 3.37 18.81 5.83
N LYS A 124 2.11 18.48 5.56
CA LYS A 124 1.18 17.91 6.55
C LYS A 124 0.96 16.46 6.20
N THR A 125 1.20 15.57 7.16
CA THR A 125 0.92 14.15 7.02
C THR A 125 0.22 13.63 8.27
N GLY A 126 -0.69 12.67 8.09
CA GLY A 126 -1.43 12.16 9.23
C GLY A 126 -2.26 10.92 8.92
N VAL A 127 -2.70 10.28 9.99
CA VAL A 127 -3.66 9.18 9.98
C VAL A 127 -4.99 9.63 10.57
N TYR A 128 -6.05 9.24 9.91
CA TYR A 128 -7.42 9.59 10.27
C TYR A 128 -8.24 8.30 10.41
N VAL A 129 -9.13 8.26 11.39
CA VAL A 129 -10.08 7.15 11.56
C VAL A 129 -11.49 7.73 11.47
N ASN A 130 -12.26 7.26 10.47
CA ASN A 130 -13.58 7.81 10.16
C ASN A 130 -13.57 9.35 10.04
N SER A 131 -12.58 9.87 9.29
CA SER A 131 -12.35 11.30 9.05
C SER A 131 -11.93 12.13 10.28
N LYS A 132 -11.67 11.51 11.42
CA LYS A 132 -11.13 12.18 12.62
C LYS A 132 -9.62 11.96 12.69
N PRO A 133 -8.82 13.01 12.93
CA PRO A 133 -7.37 12.85 13.03
C PRO A 133 -7.03 12.02 14.29
N LEU A 134 -6.30 10.94 14.10
CA LEU A 134 -5.67 10.17 15.17
C LEU A 134 -4.29 10.74 15.48
N CYS A 135 -3.54 11.06 14.43
CA CYS A 135 -2.22 11.67 14.50
C CYS A 135 -2.04 12.57 13.29
N GLU A 136 -1.59 13.79 13.48
CA GLU A 136 -1.22 14.72 12.41
C GLU A 136 0.12 15.37 12.75
N VAL A 137 1.02 15.42 11.76
CA VAL A 137 2.33 16.04 11.87
C VAL A 137 2.47 17.09 10.79
N THR A 138 2.98 18.26 11.18
CA THR A 138 3.33 19.34 10.25
C THR A 138 4.83 19.58 10.32
N LEU A 139 5.48 19.55 9.18
CA LEU A 139 6.92 19.79 9.03
C LEU A 139 7.17 20.91 8.04
N ASN A 140 8.08 21.81 8.37
CA ASN A 140 8.53 22.87 7.49
C ASN A 140 9.91 22.55 6.94
N PHE A 141 10.09 22.73 5.64
CA PHE A 141 11.33 22.48 4.91
C PHE A 141 11.83 23.76 4.27
N GLU A 142 13.13 24.00 4.35
CA GLU A 142 13.78 25.14 3.71
C GLU A 142 13.82 25.00 2.18
N THR A 143 13.76 23.75 1.67
CA THR A 143 13.78 23.50 0.23
C THR A 143 12.60 22.63 -0.20
N ARG A 144 12.04 22.98 -1.36
CA ARG A 144 10.97 22.16 -1.98
C ARG A 144 11.44 20.73 -2.30
N ALA A 145 12.72 20.56 -2.62
CA ALA A 145 13.27 19.24 -2.94
C ALA A 145 13.24 18.29 -1.73
N GLU A 146 13.56 18.79 -0.54
CA GLU A 146 13.46 18.02 0.71
C GLU A 146 12.00 17.69 1.05
N ALA A 147 11.12 18.66 0.93
CA ALA A 147 9.69 18.48 1.16
C ALA A 147 9.07 17.45 0.21
N LEU A 148 9.46 17.43 -1.06
CA LEU A 148 9.01 16.43 -2.04
C LEU A 148 9.52 15.03 -1.71
N ARG A 149 10.78 14.87 -1.28
CA ARG A 149 11.30 13.56 -0.83
C ARG A 149 10.54 13.07 0.40
N ALA A 150 10.30 13.95 1.37
CA ALA A 150 9.53 13.61 2.56
C ALA A 150 8.09 13.23 2.20
N LYS A 151 7.44 13.97 1.29
CA LYS A 151 6.12 13.66 0.76
C LYS A 151 6.08 12.26 0.14
N THR A 152 7.01 11.97 -0.79
CA THR A 152 7.11 10.66 -1.43
C THR A 152 7.28 9.54 -0.41
N ASN A 153 8.12 9.73 0.62
CA ASN A 153 8.31 8.74 1.67
C ASN A 153 7.04 8.51 2.50
N CYS A 154 6.29 9.57 2.83
CA CYS A 154 5.01 9.46 3.53
C CYS A 154 3.94 8.75 2.69
N GLU A 155 3.91 8.99 1.36
CA GLU A 155 2.94 8.38 0.46
C GLU A 155 3.27 6.91 0.14
N THR A 156 4.56 6.55 0.06
CA THR A 156 4.97 5.17 -0.21
C THR A 156 4.94 4.26 1.00
N ARG A 157 5.11 4.81 2.22
CA ARG A 157 5.15 4.04 3.48
C ARG A 157 4.36 4.71 4.59
N PRO A 158 3.08 5.03 4.38
CA PRO A 158 2.31 5.86 5.30
C PRO A 158 2.19 5.24 6.69
N GLN A 159 1.95 3.93 6.78
CA GLN A 159 1.84 3.23 8.05
C GLN A 159 3.16 3.23 8.83
N ALA A 160 4.28 2.94 8.16
CA ALA A 160 5.60 2.91 8.81
C ALA A 160 5.98 4.30 9.35
N VAL A 161 5.72 5.37 8.57
CA VAL A 161 5.96 6.76 9.02
C VAL A 161 5.08 7.10 10.22
N THR A 162 3.80 6.76 10.18
CA THR A 162 2.88 7.02 11.30
C THR A 162 3.29 6.26 12.55
N ASN A 163 3.62 4.99 12.42
CA ASN A 163 4.06 4.16 13.54
C ASN A 163 5.35 4.70 14.16
N ALA A 164 6.32 5.14 13.35
CA ALA A 164 7.56 5.74 13.83
C ALA A 164 7.29 7.04 14.62
N VAL A 165 6.37 7.88 14.14
CA VAL A 165 5.96 9.11 14.86
C VAL A 165 5.29 8.76 16.20
N ILE A 166 4.36 7.82 16.22
CA ILE A 166 3.68 7.39 17.45
C ILE A 166 4.71 6.80 18.43
N ALA A 167 5.61 5.92 17.95
CA ALA A 167 6.67 5.35 18.77
C ALA A 167 7.57 6.43 19.38
N ALA A 168 7.96 7.45 18.60
CA ALA A 168 8.79 8.54 19.07
C ALA A 168 8.09 9.40 20.14
N ILE A 169 6.78 9.61 20.02
CA ILE A 169 6.01 10.41 20.99
C ILE A 169 5.71 9.62 22.25
N THR A 170 5.35 8.34 22.12
CA THR A 170 4.94 7.50 23.25
C THR A 170 6.12 6.82 23.98
N GLY A 171 7.28 6.72 23.32
CA GLY A 171 8.42 5.94 23.80
C GLY A 171 8.22 4.42 23.65
N ASP A 172 7.13 3.97 23.03
CA ASP A 172 6.84 2.54 22.84
C ASP A 172 7.33 2.06 21.49
N VAL A 173 8.44 1.32 21.50
CA VAL A 173 9.07 0.78 20.29
C VAL A 173 8.25 -0.33 19.61
N ASN A 174 7.25 -0.89 20.27
CA ASN A 174 6.39 -1.92 19.67
C ASN A 174 5.58 -1.39 18.47
N TYR A 175 5.40 -0.07 18.36
CA TYR A 175 4.81 0.55 17.16
C TYR A 175 5.72 0.52 15.93
N MET A 176 7.00 0.21 16.08
CA MET A 176 7.97 0.18 14.96
C MET A 176 8.07 -1.20 14.28
N ILE A 177 7.40 -2.22 14.82
CA ILE A 177 7.48 -3.63 14.37
C ILE A 177 6.25 -3.99 13.55
#